data_657a9d4f21c4335301b4653f683633c5
#
_entry.id   657a9d4f21c4335301b4653f683633c5
#
_cell.length_a   1.000
_cell.length_b   1.000
_cell.length_c   1.000
_cell.angle_alpha   90.00
_cell.angle_beta   90.00
_cell.angle_gamma   90.00
#
_symmetry.space_group_name_H-M   'P 1'
#
loop_
_entity.id
_entity.type
_entity.pdbx_description
1 polymer ?
#
loop_
_entity_poly.entity_id
_entity_poly.type
_entity_poly.pdbx_seq_one_letter_code
_entity_poly.pdbx_strand_id
1 'polypeptide(L)'
;KRSLFYLMMAFLIVGFIIAECILPSERSQSVSDNNITYEGSFTWEKSDGEREAIEVPGRYDVKPGDTMVITTVLPDDFNASVMAIRASLQTIRFYVDGSLRAEYDTKDTRPFGKDSASRYVFCNMSEDDAGKELRIELTSHASNYSGVCKYSILWR
;
A
#
# COMPACT_ATOMS: atom_id res chain seq x y z
N LYS A 1 29.63 -11.11 -40.02
CA LYS A 1 28.75 -11.71 -38.94
C LYS A 1 28.94 -11.02 -37.58
N ARG A 2 30.18 -10.74 -37.14
CA ARG A 2 30.42 -10.03 -35.86
C ARG A 2 29.92 -8.58 -35.88
N SER A 3 30.11 -7.86 -36.98
CA SER A 3 29.64 -6.47 -37.12
C SER A 3 28.12 -6.34 -37.04
N LEU A 4 27.37 -7.28 -37.63
CA LEU A 4 25.89 -7.31 -37.53
C LEU A 4 25.41 -7.53 -36.10
N PHE A 5 26.11 -8.37 -35.34
CA PHE A 5 25.80 -8.61 -33.93
C PHE A 5 25.96 -7.35 -33.07
N TYR A 6 27.08 -6.62 -33.24
CA TYR A 6 27.30 -5.37 -32.51
C TYR A 6 26.29 -4.28 -32.89
N LEU A 7 25.91 -4.22 -34.15
CA LEU A 7 24.89 -3.27 -34.61
C LEU A 7 23.51 -3.58 -34.04
N MET A 8 23.15 -4.85 -33.92
CA MET A 8 21.90 -5.29 -33.29
C MET A 8 21.90 -4.99 -31.79
N MET A 9 23.02 -5.23 -31.09
CA MET A 9 23.15 -4.90 -29.66
C MET A 9 23.07 -3.40 -29.42
N ALA A 10 23.70 -2.58 -30.25
CA ALA A 10 23.60 -1.12 -30.17
C ALA A 10 22.16 -0.65 -30.37
N PHE A 11 21.43 -1.25 -31.32
CA PHE A 11 20.02 -0.92 -31.56
C PHE A 11 19.12 -1.28 -30.36
N LEU A 12 19.37 -2.44 -29.71
CA LEU A 12 18.65 -2.84 -28.51
C LEU A 12 18.92 -1.89 -27.34
N ILE A 13 20.17 -1.47 -27.13
CA ILE A 13 20.53 -0.55 -26.05
C ILE A 13 19.87 0.83 -26.29
N VAL A 14 19.95 1.35 -27.51
CA VAL A 14 19.30 2.63 -27.85
C VAL A 14 17.78 2.53 -27.72
N GLY A 15 17.18 1.43 -28.16
CA GLY A 15 15.75 1.18 -28.01
C GLY A 15 15.32 1.12 -26.54
N PHE A 16 16.13 0.51 -25.67
CA PHE A 16 15.89 0.46 -24.23
C PHE A 16 15.98 1.85 -23.61
N ILE A 17 17.00 2.64 -23.94
CA ILE A 17 17.13 4.02 -23.44
C ILE A 17 15.96 4.89 -23.90
N ILE A 18 15.51 4.75 -25.15
CA ILE A 18 14.34 5.48 -25.65
C ILE A 18 13.08 5.04 -24.90
N ALA A 19 12.90 3.75 -24.66
CA ALA A 19 11.77 3.23 -23.92
C ALA A 19 11.73 3.78 -22.47
N GLU A 20 12.87 3.82 -21.80
CA GLU A 20 12.99 4.42 -20.45
C GLU A 20 12.68 5.93 -20.44
N CYS A 21 13.02 6.64 -21.52
CA CYS A 21 12.73 8.08 -21.63
C CYS A 21 11.27 8.38 -21.98
N ILE A 22 10.58 7.49 -22.72
CA ILE A 22 9.22 7.70 -23.21
C ILE A 22 8.19 7.08 -22.26
N LEU A 23 8.50 5.93 -21.65
CA LEU A 23 7.64 5.35 -20.64
C LEU A 23 7.62 6.30 -19.45
N PRO A 24 6.44 6.79 -19.04
CA PRO A 24 6.36 7.59 -17.85
C PRO A 24 6.89 6.72 -16.70
N SER A 25 8.07 7.05 -16.22
CA SER A 25 8.54 6.62 -14.92
C SER A 25 7.37 6.91 -13.99
N GLU A 26 6.77 5.88 -13.38
CA GLU A 26 5.86 6.10 -12.25
C GLU A 26 6.70 6.92 -11.27
N ARG A 27 6.49 8.23 -11.31
CA ARG A 27 7.15 9.14 -10.37
C ARG A 27 6.82 8.57 -9.01
N SER A 28 7.82 8.04 -8.35
CA SER A 28 7.77 7.83 -6.92
C SER A 28 7.21 9.14 -6.38
N GLN A 29 5.93 9.13 -5.98
CA GLN A 29 5.33 10.30 -5.36
C GLN A 29 6.20 10.55 -4.13
N SER A 30 7.03 11.58 -4.22
CA SER A 30 7.83 11.97 -3.07
C SER A 30 6.83 12.37 -2.00
N VAL A 31 6.83 11.60 -0.93
CA VAL A 31 6.12 11.90 0.29
C VAL A 31 6.62 13.29 0.70
N SER A 32 5.81 14.33 0.53
CA SER A 32 6.21 15.70 0.81
C SER A 32 6.37 15.92 2.30
N ASP A 33 7.12 16.95 2.70
CA ASP A 33 7.42 17.26 4.12
C ASP A 33 6.17 17.59 4.98
N ASN A 34 4.97 17.64 4.39
CA ASN A 34 3.70 17.91 5.06
C ASN A 34 2.95 16.66 5.53
N ASN A 35 3.63 15.53 5.59
CA ASN A 35 3.00 14.30 6.06
C ASN A 35 2.98 14.23 7.57
N ILE A 36 1.83 13.91 8.10
CA ILE A 36 1.64 13.63 9.52
C ILE A 36 1.44 12.13 9.68
N THR A 37 2.23 11.50 10.53
CA THR A 37 1.98 10.10 10.90
C THR A 37 0.71 10.06 11.76
N TYR A 38 -0.23 9.21 11.40
CA TYR A 38 -1.42 8.99 12.21
C TYR A 38 -1.02 8.16 13.44
N GLU A 39 -1.17 8.74 14.61
CA GLU A 39 -0.86 8.12 15.91
C GLU A 39 -2.13 7.62 16.62
N GLY A 40 -3.09 7.12 15.86
CA GLY A 40 -4.32 6.56 16.43
C GLY A 40 -4.11 5.15 17.03
N SER A 41 -4.93 4.82 18.00
CA SER A 41 -5.00 3.46 18.52
C SER A 41 -5.72 2.56 17.54
N PHE A 42 -5.08 1.48 17.12
CA PHE A 42 -5.69 0.46 16.27
C PHE A 42 -6.04 -0.77 17.09
N THR A 43 -7.11 -1.43 16.69
CA THR A 43 -7.53 -2.73 17.22
C THR A 43 -7.40 -3.78 16.12
N TRP A 44 -6.67 -4.85 16.40
CA TRP A 44 -6.60 -6.00 15.51
C TRP A 44 -7.70 -6.98 15.88
N GLU A 45 -8.53 -7.33 14.91
CA GLU A 45 -9.53 -8.38 15.01
C GLU A 45 -8.95 -9.70 14.48
N LYS A 46 -8.70 -10.65 15.37
CA LYS A 46 -8.16 -11.96 15.02
C LYS A 46 -9.26 -12.86 14.44
N SER A 47 -8.84 -13.90 13.73
CA SER A 47 -9.76 -14.86 13.08
C SER A 47 -10.66 -15.65 14.05
N ASP A 48 -10.29 -15.72 15.32
CA ASP A 48 -11.08 -16.33 16.41
C ASP A 48 -12.08 -15.34 17.06
N GLY A 49 -12.10 -14.08 16.60
CA GLY A 49 -12.94 -13.01 17.14
C GLY A 49 -12.33 -12.27 18.33
N GLU A 50 -11.13 -12.64 18.76
CA GLU A 50 -10.40 -11.88 19.79
C GLU A 50 -9.97 -10.52 19.22
N ARG A 51 -10.05 -9.48 20.07
CA ARG A 51 -9.63 -8.12 19.72
C ARG A 51 -8.46 -7.70 20.58
N GLU A 52 -7.41 -7.24 19.95
CA GLU A 52 -6.17 -6.81 20.58
C GLU A 52 -5.82 -5.38 20.17
N ALA A 53 -5.52 -4.52 21.15
CA ALA A 53 -4.98 -3.20 20.84
C ALA A 53 -3.55 -3.33 20.31
N ILE A 54 -3.27 -2.66 19.19
CA ILE A 54 -1.99 -2.76 18.52
C ILE A 54 -1.42 -1.37 18.19
N GLU A 55 -0.11 -1.32 18.02
CA GLU A 55 0.59 -0.14 17.57
C GLU A 55 0.90 -0.25 16.06
N VAL A 56 0.75 0.85 15.33
CA VAL A 56 1.13 0.96 13.92
C VAL A 56 2.15 2.10 13.79
N PRO A 57 3.35 1.84 13.26
CA PRO A 57 3.79 0.62 12.56
C PRO A 57 4.15 -0.54 13.51
N GLY A 58 3.89 -1.76 13.06
CA GLY A 58 4.16 -2.98 13.85
C GLY A 58 4.25 -4.24 12.99
N ARG A 59 4.63 -5.33 13.63
CA ARG A 59 4.65 -6.67 13.03
C ARG A 59 3.99 -7.67 13.98
N TYR A 60 3.04 -8.41 13.46
CA TYR A 60 2.17 -9.30 14.19
C TYR A 60 2.22 -10.72 13.60
N ASP A 61 1.90 -11.72 14.39
CA ASP A 61 1.91 -13.12 13.96
C ASP A 61 0.64 -13.46 13.18
N VAL A 62 0.68 -13.26 11.87
CA VAL A 62 -0.38 -13.59 10.93
C VAL A 62 0.15 -14.58 9.91
N LYS A 63 -0.56 -15.67 9.68
CA LYS A 63 -0.14 -16.71 8.72
C LYS A 63 -0.19 -16.17 7.29
N PRO A 64 0.73 -16.61 6.41
CA PRO A 64 0.68 -16.25 5.00
C PRO A 64 -0.66 -16.65 4.37
N GLY A 65 -1.31 -15.71 3.71
CA GLY A 65 -2.63 -15.89 3.10
C GLY A 65 -3.81 -15.51 3.97
N ASP A 66 -3.61 -15.40 5.29
CA ASP A 66 -4.65 -14.88 6.18
C ASP A 66 -4.74 -13.35 6.06
N THR A 67 -5.93 -12.83 6.31
CA THR A 67 -6.20 -11.39 6.31
C THR A 67 -6.10 -10.84 7.73
N MET A 68 -5.22 -9.88 7.93
CA MET A 68 -5.17 -9.08 9.13
C MET A 68 -6.17 -7.92 9.01
N VAL A 69 -7.10 -7.83 9.94
CA VAL A 69 -8.11 -6.77 10.00
C VAL A 69 -7.77 -5.84 11.15
N ILE A 70 -7.51 -4.58 10.83
CA ILE A 70 -7.28 -3.54 11.83
C ILE A 70 -8.35 -2.46 11.74
N THR A 71 -8.82 -2.00 12.88
CA THR A 71 -9.88 -0.99 12.99
C THR A 71 -9.46 0.15 13.91
N THR A 72 -9.92 1.35 13.60
CA THR A 72 -9.82 2.52 14.48
C THR A 72 -11.02 3.43 14.23
N VAL A 73 -11.32 4.29 15.18
CA VAL A 73 -12.29 5.37 15.00
C VAL A 73 -11.50 6.64 14.69
N LEU A 74 -11.85 7.30 13.60
CA LEU A 74 -11.22 8.57 13.23
C LEU A 74 -11.60 9.64 14.28
N PRO A 75 -10.66 10.51 14.66
CA PRO A 75 -10.95 11.56 15.64
C PRO A 75 -11.99 12.56 15.11
N ASP A 76 -12.70 13.21 16.02
CA ASP A 76 -13.75 14.18 15.66
C ASP A 76 -13.20 15.42 14.94
N ASP A 77 -11.92 15.74 15.15
CA ASP A 77 -11.20 16.82 14.48
C ASP A 77 -10.44 16.37 13.24
N PHE A 78 -10.77 15.18 12.71
CA PHE A 78 -10.15 14.62 11.52
C PHE A 78 -10.36 15.55 10.31
N ASN A 79 -9.27 15.99 9.68
CA ASN A 79 -9.31 16.94 8.57
C ASN A 79 -8.33 16.59 7.43
N ALA A 80 -7.88 15.34 7.36
CA ALA A 80 -6.99 14.91 6.29
C ALA A 80 -7.77 14.59 5.01
N SER A 81 -7.20 14.94 3.86
CA SER A 81 -7.77 14.65 2.55
C SER A 81 -7.37 13.29 1.99
N VAL A 82 -6.26 12.73 2.47
CA VAL A 82 -5.75 11.45 2.00
C VAL A 82 -5.08 10.68 3.15
N MET A 83 -5.35 9.40 3.22
CA MET A 83 -4.59 8.46 4.04
C MET A 83 -3.76 7.55 3.14
N ALA A 84 -2.55 7.23 3.54
CA ALA A 84 -1.68 6.32 2.80
C ALA A 84 -1.08 5.25 3.70
N ILE A 85 -1.04 4.02 3.21
CA ILE A 85 -0.33 2.92 3.86
C ILE A 85 0.68 2.31 2.89
N ARG A 86 1.84 1.93 3.39
CA ARG A 86 2.86 1.29 2.56
C ARG A 86 2.61 -0.20 2.45
N ALA A 87 2.18 -0.65 1.29
CA ALA A 87 2.11 -2.07 0.94
C ALA A 87 3.51 -2.63 0.64
N SER A 88 3.79 -3.83 1.12
CA SER A 88 4.96 -4.62 0.75
C SER A 88 4.50 -6.03 0.45
N LEU A 89 4.29 -6.35 -0.82
CA LEU A 89 3.71 -7.63 -1.28
C LEU A 89 2.40 -7.97 -0.55
N GLN A 90 1.57 -6.95 -0.29
CA GLN A 90 0.32 -7.05 0.43
C GLN A 90 -0.83 -6.49 -0.40
N THR A 91 -1.95 -7.20 -0.43
CA THR A 91 -3.25 -6.67 -0.81
C THR A 91 -3.77 -5.81 0.34
N ILE A 92 -4.24 -4.61 0.05
CA ILE A 92 -4.75 -3.66 1.05
C ILE A 92 -6.13 -3.19 0.62
N ARG A 93 -7.08 -3.20 1.57
CA ARG A 93 -8.42 -2.64 1.39
C ARG A 93 -8.72 -1.67 2.52
N PHE A 94 -9.25 -0.51 2.15
CA PHE A 94 -9.72 0.51 3.09
C PHE A 94 -11.24 0.58 3.06
N TYR A 95 -11.83 0.53 4.24
CA TYR A 95 -13.25 0.73 4.42
C TYR A 95 -13.46 1.90 5.39
N VAL A 96 -14.42 2.76 5.08
CA VAL A 96 -14.88 3.82 5.96
C VAL A 96 -16.37 3.61 6.19
N ASP A 97 -16.77 3.48 7.42
CA ASP A 97 -18.15 3.18 7.82
C ASP A 97 -18.74 1.97 7.06
N GLY A 98 -17.93 0.90 6.96
CA GLY A 98 -18.27 -0.32 6.24
C GLY A 98 -18.22 -0.23 4.71
N SER A 99 -18.01 0.94 4.12
CA SER A 99 -17.97 1.14 2.66
C SER A 99 -16.54 1.06 2.13
N LEU A 100 -16.30 0.21 1.13
CA LEU A 100 -14.99 0.10 0.46
C LEU A 100 -14.66 1.43 -0.24
N ARG A 101 -13.54 2.05 0.13
CA ARG A 101 -13.06 3.32 -0.42
C ARG A 101 -11.88 3.16 -1.35
N ALA A 102 -10.95 2.27 -1.01
CA ALA A 102 -9.77 2.02 -1.81
C ALA A 102 -9.36 0.56 -1.70
N GLU A 103 -8.85 0.02 -2.80
CA GLU A 103 -8.33 -1.34 -2.87
C GLU A 103 -7.05 -1.35 -3.70
N TYR A 104 -6.07 -2.10 -3.23
CA TYR A 104 -4.89 -2.48 -3.97
C TYR A 104 -4.73 -3.99 -3.88
N ASP A 105 -4.94 -4.68 -5.01
CA ASP A 105 -4.73 -6.13 -5.09
C ASP A 105 -3.38 -6.44 -5.75
N THR A 106 -2.64 -7.35 -5.14
CA THR A 106 -1.35 -7.82 -5.66
C THR A 106 -1.49 -8.92 -6.71
N LYS A 107 -2.68 -9.49 -6.90
CA LYS A 107 -2.85 -10.68 -7.74
C LYS A 107 -2.91 -10.42 -9.25
N ASP A 108 -3.41 -9.25 -9.68
CA ASP A 108 -3.83 -9.06 -11.08
C ASP A 108 -3.19 -7.86 -11.80
N THR A 109 -2.13 -7.27 -11.26
CA THR A 109 -1.68 -5.96 -11.76
C THR A 109 -0.78 -5.99 -12.99
N ARG A 110 -0.24 -7.15 -13.42
CA ARG A 110 0.67 -7.20 -14.58
C ARG A 110 0.57 -8.51 -15.37
N PRO A 111 0.50 -8.44 -16.72
CA PRO A 111 0.55 -9.64 -17.57
C PRO A 111 1.91 -10.35 -17.52
N PHE A 112 2.97 -9.64 -17.13
CA PHE A 112 4.32 -10.20 -16.99
C PHE A 112 4.99 -9.63 -15.74
N GLY A 113 5.45 -10.51 -14.85
CA GLY A 113 6.21 -10.16 -13.65
C GLY A 113 5.40 -10.21 -12.37
N LYS A 114 6.12 -10.13 -11.26
CA LYS A 114 5.53 -10.05 -9.92
C LYS A 114 5.26 -8.59 -9.56
N ASP A 115 4.34 -8.40 -8.63
CA ASP A 115 3.94 -7.10 -8.12
C ASP A 115 5.10 -6.26 -7.59
N SER A 116 4.86 -4.94 -7.51
CA SER A 116 5.78 -4.03 -6.87
C SER A 116 6.08 -4.48 -5.44
N ALA A 117 7.35 -4.65 -5.12
CA ALA A 117 7.79 -5.09 -3.80
C ALA A 117 7.37 -4.11 -2.69
N SER A 118 7.16 -2.84 -3.04
CA SER A 118 6.73 -1.81 -2.09
C SER A 118 6.04 -0.66 -2.82
N ARG A 119 4.84 -0.30 -2.35
CA ARG A 119 4.01 0.78 -2.91
C ARG A 119 3.24 1.48 -1.80
N TYR A 120 2.97 2.77 -1.96
CA TYR A 120 1.95 3.47 -1.17
C TYR A 120 0.57 3.25 -1.78
N VAL A 121 -0.37 2.83 -0.95
CA VAL A 121 -1.79 2.71 -1.29
C VAL A 121 -2.49 3.89 -0.65
N PHE A 122 -3.15 4.70 -1.47
CA PHE A 122 -3.82 5.92 -1.06
C PHE A 122 -5.32 5.68 -0.94
N CYS A 123 -5.90 6.22 0.12
CA CYS A 123 -7.33 6.28 0.34
C CYS A 123 -7.76 7.75 0.45
N ASN A 124 -8.66 8.18 -0.42
CA ASN A 124 -9.23 9.52 -0.33
C ASN A 124 -10.13 9.61 0.90
N MET A 125 -9.94 10.63 1.68
CA MET A 125 -10.65 10.93 2.91
C MET A 125 -11.28 12.32 2.83
N SER A 126 -12.16 12.63 3.75
CA SER A 126 -12.78 13.95 3.87
C SER A 126 -13.02 14.29 5.34
N GLU A 127 -13.31 15.55 5.63
CA GLU A 127 -13.73 15.99 6.95
C GLU A 127 -15.01 15.30 7.43
N ASP A 128 -15.88 14.89 6.49
CA ASP A 128 -17.10 14.14 6.79
C ASP A 128 -16.82 12.72 7.33
N ASP A 129 -15.59 12.25 7.24
CA ASP A 129 -15.20 10.94 7.77
C ASP A 129 -14.80 11.00 9.27
N ALA A 130 -14.78 12.19 9.86
CA ALA A 130 -14.57 12.36 11.30
C ALA A 130 -15.57 11.54 12.13
N GLY A 131 -15.09 10.89 13.18
CA GLY A 131 -15.90 10.03 14.04
C GLY A 131 -16.32 8.68 13.45
N LYS A 132 -16.02 8.41 12.17
CA LYS A 132 -16.37 7.13 11.53
C LYS A 132 -15.33 6.04 11.79
N GLU A 133 -15.77 4.80 11.68
CA GLU A 133 -14.89 3.65 11.75
C GLU A 133 -14.05 3.55 10.46
N LEU A 134 -12.74 3.50 10.63
CA LEU A 134 -11.79 3.12 9.59
C LEU A 134 -11.38 1.67 9.82
N ARG A 135 -11.63 0.82 8.82
CA ARG A 135 -11.19 -0.58 8.79
C ARG A 135 -10.21 -0.78 7.64
N ILE A 136 -9.09 -1.42 7.94
CA ILE A 136 -8.05 -1.73 6.96
C ILE A 136 -7.80 -3.23 6.98
N GLU A 137 -7.87 -3.85 5.82
CA GLU A 137 -7.55 -5.25 5.61
C GLU A 137 -6.21 -5.39 4.91
N LEU A 138 -5.32 -6.22 5.46
CA LEU A 138 -4.00 -6.50 4.92
C LEU A 138 -3.83 -8.01 4.72
N THR A 139 -3.58 -8.43 3.49
CA THR A 139 -3.36 -9.85 3.16
C THR A 139 -2.05 -10.00 2.41
N SER A 140 -1.19 -10.91 2.85
CA SER A 140 0.04 -11.26 2.13
C SER A 140 0.25 -12.76 2.09
N HIS A 141 0.60 -13.25 0.92
CA HIS A 141 1.01 -14.66 0.74
C HIS A 141 2.51 -14.88 1.02
N ALA A 142 3.26 -13.80 1.19
CA ALA A 142 4.69 -13.87 1.50
C ALA A 142 4.91 -13.82 3.02
N SER A 143 5.53 -14.87 3.58
CA SER A 143 5.74 -15.03 5.03
C SER A 143 6.46 -13.85 5.70
N ASN A 144 7.35 -13.17 4.95
CA ASN A 144 8.10 -12.03 5.48
C ASN A 144 7.27 -10.74 5.59
N TYR A 145 6.09 -10.70 4.98
CA TYR A 145 5.23 -9.50 4.91
C TYR A 145 3.84 -9.74 5.49
N SER A 146 3.49 -10.98 5.83
CA SER A 146 2.27 -11.29 6.55
C SER A 146 2.30 -10.65 7.94
N GLY A 147 1.21 -10.00 8.35
CA GLY A 147 1.10 -9.29 9.63
C GLY A 147 1.98 -8.06 9.78
N VAL A 148 2.55 -7.53 8.70
CA VAL A 148 3.38 -6.33 8.74
C VAL A 148 2.54 -5.11 8.39
N CYS A 149 2.34 -4.21 9.35
CA CYS A 149 1.73 -2.90 9.16
C CYS A 149 2.83 -1.84 9.10
N LYS A 150 2.99 -1.21 7.92
CA LYS A 150 3.99 -0.16 7.72
C LYS A 150 3.29 1.17 7.48
N TYR A 151 3.57 2.13 8.31
CA TYR A 151 3.21 3.55 8.22
C TYR A 151 1.83 3.87 7.64
N SER A 152 1.03 4.46 8.46
CA SER A 152 -0.17 5.18 8.09
C SER A 152 0.18 6.68 8.01
N ILE A 153 0.04 7.29 6.86
CA ILE A 153 0.39 8.70 6.64
C ILE A 153 -0.88 9.46 6.28
N LEU A 154 -1.10 10.56 6.94
CA LEU A 154 -2.18 11.51 6.65
C LEU A 154 -1.60 12.70 5.86
N TRP A 155 -2.31 13.11 4.81
CA TRP A 155 -2.01 14.30 4.03
C TRP A 155 -3.07 15.34 4.29
N ARG A 156 -2.64 16.53 4.64
CA ARG A 156 -3.51 17.71 4.74
C ARG A 156 -3.60 18.43 3.42
#